data_b93215011977815c436f598fe3648862
#
_entry.id   b93215011977815c436f598fe3648862
#
_cell.length_a   1.000
_cell.length_b   1.000
_cell.length_c   1.000
_cell.angle_alpha   90.00
_cell.angle_beta   90.00
_cell.angle_gamma   90.00
#
_symmetry.space_group_name_H-M   'P 1'
#
loop_
_entity.id
_entity.type
_entity.pdbx_description
1 polymer ?
#
loop_
_entity_poly.entity_id
_entity_poly.type
_entity_poly.pdbx_seq_one_letter_code
_entity_poly.pdbx_strand_id
1 'polypeptide(L)'
;MLPRDLYDALVAAIPPRVLFEDRPINKQQVNVPPRFAPEYSRRVWQFVCSDLIQRSLVDVGVDKFREPLTSYVQRYWPDLDASSPELALAASEGRIVLRRAGYAIPPHRDPRWGFITFILYLARPGDPDTWGTQLYRVADDTEAPSAQPFWMNDQPRELAADVRFTPSRAVVFLNSAGCHGASIPPDAPADFERYIYQWLVGPSPRVVPALLERLHPDLRTLWEGKERY
;
A
#
# COMPACT_ATOMS: atom_id res chain seq x y z
N MET A 1 -13.53 -0.35 -10.81
CA MET A 1 -14.45 0.23 -9.79
C MET A 1 -15.12 -0.95 -9.10
N LEU A 2 -15.19 -0.96 -7.78
CA LEU A 2 -15.91 -2.03 -7.06
C LEU A 2 -17.42 -1.91 -7.30
N PRO A 3 -18.17 -3.02 -7.31
CA PRO A 3 -19.65 -2.97 -7.27
C PRO A 3 -20.11 -2.11 -6.08
N ARG A 4 -21.19 -1.37 -6.28
CA ARG A 4 -21.64 -0.38 -5.29
C ARG A 4 -22.02 -1.01 -3.96
N ASP A 5 -22.76 -2.11 -4.01
CA ASP A 5 -23.17 -2.87 -2.82
C ASP A 5 -21.97 -3.38 -2.01
N LEU A 6 -20.93 -3.89 -2.68
CA LEU A 6 -19.69 -4.29 -2.02
C LEU A 6 -18.99 -3.08 -1.40
N TYR A 7 -18.92 -1.95 -2.10
CA TYR A 7 -18.31 -0.74 -1.58
C TYR A 7 -19.04 -0.21 -0.34
N ASP A 8 -20.37 -0.15 -0.41
CA ASP A 8 -21.21 0.30 0.70
C ASP A 8 -21.03 -0.62 1.92
N ALA A 9 -20.92 -1.94 1.69
CA ALA A 9 -20.62 -2.91 2.74
C ALA A 9 -19.25 -2.67 3.38
N LEU A 10 -18.21 -2.34 2.58
CA LEU A 10 -16.87 -2.02 3.09
C LEU A 10 -16.89 -0.78 3.98
N VAL A 11 -17.57 0.29 3.55
CA VAL A 11 -17.69 1.53 4.33
C VAL A 11 -18.45 1.27 5.63
N ALA A 12 -19.56 0.53 5.57
CA ALA A 12 -20.33 0.14 6.76
C ALA A 12 -19.57 -0.79 7.72
N ALA A 13 -18.60 -1.53 7.20
CA ALA A 13 -17.75 -2.44 7.97
C ALA A 13 -16.48 -1.79 8.53
N ILE A 14 -16.27 -0.48 8.37
CA ILE A 14 -15.15 0.22 9.04
C ILE A 14 -15.26 -0.04 10.54
N PRO A 15 -14.20 -0.57 11.20
CA PRO A 15 -14.24 -0.86 12.63
C PRO A 15 -14.47 0.39 13.47
N PRO A 16 -15.04 0.27 14.68
CA PRO A 16 -15.15 1.36 15.63
C PRO A 16 -13.78 1.99 15.91
N ARG A 17 -13.73 3.31 15.97
CA ARG A 17 -12.49 4.09 16.12
C ARG A 17 -11.64 3.70 17.32
N VAL A 18 -12.25 3.25 18.40
CA VAL A 18 -11.57 2.77 19.61
C VAL A 18 -10.60 1.60 19.34
N LEU A 19 -10.76 0.90 18.22
CA LEU A 19 -9.88 -0.20 17.82
C LEU A 19 -8.66 0.26 17.01
N PHE A 20 -8.60 1.53 16.64
CA PHE A 20 -7.47 2.07 15.90
C PHE A 20 -6.35 2.46 16.84
N GLU A 21 -5.14 2.00 16.56
CA GLU A 21 -3.94 2.38 17.27
C GLU A 21 -3.40 3.73 16.78
N ASP A 22 -3.01 4.59 17.71
CA ASP A 22 -2.34 5.84 17.38
C ASP A 22 -0.96 5.59 16.76
N ARG A 23 -0.65 6.39 15.77
CA ARG A 23 0.63 6.42 15.06
C ARG A 23 1.10 7.87 14.91
N PRO A 24 2.40 8.11 14.69
CA PRO A 24 2.90 9.46 14.40
C PRO A 24 2.14 10.16 13.27
N ILE A 25 2.28 11.49 13.20
CA ILE A 25 1.75 12.35 12.12
C ILE A 25 0.22 12.34 11.96
N ASN A 26 -0.54 12.34 13.08
CA ASN A 26 -2.01 12.32 13.08
C ASN A 26 -2.63 11.17 12.25
N LYS A 27 -2.02 10.02 12.36
CA LYS A 27 -2.47 8.78 11.75
C LYS A 27 -2.93 7.80 12.80
N GLN A 28 -4.01 7.07 12.53
CA GLN A 28 -4.44 5.91 13.30
C GLN A 28 -4.60 4.72 12.36
N GLN A 29 -4.41 3.51 12.84
CA GLN A 29 -4.56 2.32 11.99
C GLN A 29 -5.09 1.11 12.78
N VAL A 30 -5.73 0.20 12.05
CA VAL A 30 -6.11 -1.13 12.52
C VAL A 30 -5.79 -2.16 11.45
N ASN A 31 -5.17 -3.27 11.85
CA ASN A 31 -4.96 -4.40 10.96
C ASN A 31 -6.28 -5.13 10.70
N VAL A 32 -6.45 -5.68 9.53
CA VAL A 32 -7.66 -6.39 9.14
C VAL A 32 -7.34 -7.85 8.75
N PRO A 33 -8.23 -8.79 9.05
CA PRO A 33 -9.50 -8.64 9.77
C PRO A 33 -9.31 -8.28 11.26
N PRO A 34 -10.06 -7.30 11.77
CA PRO A 34 -9.88 -6.79 13.12
C PRO A 34 -10.49 -7.75 14.15
N ARG A 35 -9.65 -8.27 15.08
CA ARG A 35 -10.03 -9.34 16.02
C ARG A 35 -11.22 -8.99 16.92
N PHE A 36 -11.29 -7.75 17.39
CA PHE A 36 -12.27 -7.30 18.38
C PHE A 36 -13.41 -6.45 17.81
N ALA A 37 -13.49 -6.33 16.47
CA ALA A 37 -14.57 -5.61 15.84
C ALA A 37 -15.91 -6.38 15.89
N PRO A 38 -17.04 -5.69 15.70
CA PRO A 38 -18.34 -6.33 15.52
C PRO A 38 -18.30 -7.43 14.46
N GLU A 39 -19.13 -8.47 14.61
CA GLU A 39 -19.12 -9.64 13.75
C GLU A 39 -19.28 -9.29 12.26
N TYR A 40 -20.16 -8.36 11.94
CA TYR A 40 -20.33 -7.89 10.57
C TYR A 40 -19.01 -7.35 9.99
N SER A 41 -18.33 -6.45 10.69
CA SER A 41 -17.02 -5.91 10.28
C SER A 41 -16.00 -7.02 10.07
N ARG A 42 -15.89 -7.97 11.00
CA ARG A 42 -14.96 -9.10 10.90
C ARG A 42 -15.24 -9.96 9.66
N ARG A 43 -16.50 -10.29 9.39
CA ARG A 43 -16.89 -11.12 8.24
C ARG A 43 -16.58 -10.44 6.91
N VAL A 44 -16.94 -9.16 6.77
CA VAL A 44 -16.68 -8.39 5.55
C VAL A 44 -15.17 -8.32 5.29
N TRP A 45 -14.37 -7.94 6.28
CA TRP A 45 -12.93 -7.82 6.10
C TRP A 45 -12.22 -9.16 5.95
N GLN A 46 -12.74 -10.24 6.55
CA GLN A 46 -12.24 -11.60 6.30
C GLN A 46 -12.44 -11.99 4.83
N PHE A 47 -13.62 -11.76 4.27
CA PHE A 47 -13.90 -12.00 2.86
C PHE A 47 -12.98 -11.18 1.95
N VAL A 48 -12.81 -9.89 2.25
CA VAL A 48 -11.93 -9.01 1.45
C VAL A 48 -10.50 -9.51 1.46
N CYS A 49 -9.97 -9.85 2.63
CA CYS A 49 -8.56 -10.28 2.73
C CYS A 49 -8.30 -11.64 2.09
N SER A 50 -9.16 -12.64 2.33
CA SER A 50 -8.91 -14.01 1.87
C SER A 50 -9.41 -14.30 0.46
N ASP A 51 -10.59 -13.82 0.12
CA ASP A 51 -11.23 -14.21 -1.14
C ASP A 51 -11.01 -13.17 -2.24
N LEU A 52 -11.24 -11.89 -1.95
CA LEU A 52 -11.11 -10.86 -2.97
C LEU A 52 -9.63 -10.54 -3.26
N ILE A 53 -8.83 -10.24 -2.23
CA ILE A 53 -7.45 -9.80 -2.42
C ILE A 53 -6.56 -10.97 -2.83
N GLN A 54 -6.44 -11.99 -1.98
CA GLN A 54 -5.49 -13.09 -2.22
C GLN A 54 -5.81 -13.91 -3.47
N ARG A 55 -7.09 -14.07 -3.82
CA ARG A 55 -7.50 -14.91 -4.95
C ARG A 55 -7.71 -14.13 -6.27
N SER A 56 -7.82 -12.82 -6.22
CA SER A 56 -8.17 -12.08 -7.42
C SER A 56 -7.33 -10.84 -7.64
N LEU A 57 -7.18 -9.95 -6.65
CA LEU A 57 -6.53 -8.67 -6.86
C LEU A 57 -5.01 -8.77 -6.93
N VAL A 58 -4.40 -9.80 -6.34
CA VAL A 58 -2.96 -10.07 -6.50
C VAL A 58 -2.68 -10.34 -7.97
N ASP A 59 -3.38 -11.31 -8.58
CA ASP A 59 -3.18 -11.68 -9.98
C ASP A 59 -3.44 -10.51 -10.92
N VAL A 60 -4.56 -9.79 -10.73
CA VAL A 60 -4.88 -8.59 -11.52
C VAL A 60 -3.78 -7.53 -11.43
N GLY A 61 -3.23 -7.30 -10.24
CA GLY A 61 -2.12 -6.36 -10.04
C GLY A 61 -0.84 -6.81 -10.73
N VAL A 62 -0.48 -8.07 -10.57
CA VAL A 62 0.71 -8.66 -11.21
C VAL A 62 0.58 -8.61 -12.73
N ASP A 63 -0.57 -8.99 -13.29
CA ASP A 63 -0.81 -8.95 -14.74
C ASP A 63 -0.72 -7.53 -15.29
N LYS A 64 -1.32 -6.56 -14.59
CA LYS A 64 -1.30 -5.16 -15.02
C LYS A 64 0.11 -4.58 -15.08
N PHE A 65 0.98 -4.98 -14.18
CA PHE A 65 2.36 -4.48 -14.09
C PHE A 65 3.40 -5.52 -14.53
N ARG A 66 3.02 -6.57 -15.24
CA ARG A 66 3.87 -7.71 -15.58
C ARG A 66 5.23 -7.29 -16.13
N GLU A 67 5.27 -6.49 -17.19
CA GLU A 67 6.53 -6.08 -17.84
C GLU A 67 7.43 -5.25 -16.91
N PRO A 68 6.97 -4.11 -16.32
CA PRO A 68 7.83 -3.32 -15.46
C PRO A 68 8.17 -4.04 -14.14
N LEU A 69 7.31 -4.94 -13.64
CA LEU A 69 7.60 -5.77 -12.49
C LEU A 69 8.68 -6.80 -12.82
N THR A 70 8.59 -7.47 -13.97
CA THR A 70 9.64 -8.38 -14.46
C THR A 70 10.98 -7.65 -14.58
N SER A 71 11.00 -6.48 -15.21
CA SER A 71 12.22 -5.68 -15.32
C SER A 71 12.81 -5.31 -13.96
N TYR A 72 11.96 -5.01 -12.98
CA TYR A 72 12.41 -4.74 -11.62
C TYR A 72 12.99 -5.99 -10.94
N VAL A 73 12.29 -7.12 -11.02
CA VAL A 73 12.73 -8.40 -10.42
C VAL A 73 14.07 -8.85 -11.00
N GLN A 74 14.24 -8.77 -12.32
CA GLN A 74 15.44 -9.20 -13.01
C GLN A 74 16.70 -8.38 -12.69
N ARG A 75 16.57 -7.19 -12.13
CA ARG A 75 17.73 -6.44 -11.61
C ARG A 75 18.42 -7.17 -10.45
N TYR A 76 17.68 -7.97 -9.69
CA TYR A 76 18.15 -8.64 -8.48
C TYR A 76 18.22 -10.17 -8.64
N TRP A 77 17.32 -10.72 -9.42
CA TRP A 77 17.20 -12.15 -9.73
C TRP A 77 17.03 -12.31 -11.24
N PRO A 78 18.15 -12.32 -12.01
CA PRO A 78 18.10 -12.26 -13.49
C PRO A 78 17.35 -13.42 -14.14
N ASP A 79 17.22 -14.53 -13.47
CA ASP A 79 16.55 -15.74 -13.93
C ASP A 79 15.07 -15.84 -13.50
N LEU A 80 14.54 -14.82 -12.81
CA LEU A 80 13.14 -14.74 -12.41
C LEU A 80 12.39 -13.66 -13.22
N ASP A 81 11.08 -13.86 -13.32
CA ASP A 81 10.14 -12.86 -13.84
C ASP A 81 8.92 -12.74 -12.90
N ALA A 82 7.99 -11.84 -13.23
CA ALA A 82 6.81 -11.58 -12.40
C ALA A 82 5.88 -12.81 -12.25
N SER A 83 6.00 -13.84 -13.09
CA SER A 83 5.22 -15.06 -13.04
C SER A 83 5.95 -16.24 -12.40
N SER A 84 7.22 -16.06 -12.03
CA SER A 84 8.05 -17.12 -11.45
C SER A 84 7.47 -17.63 -10.13
N PRO A 85 7.20 -18.95 -9.99
CA PRO A 85 6.64 -19.52 -8.76
C PRO A 85 7.52 -19.29 -7.54
N GLU A 86 8.82 -19.11 -7.74
CA GLU A 86 9.82 -18.83 -6.70
C GLU A 86 9.58 -17.51 -5.98
N LEU A 87 8.93 -16.53 -6.64
CA LEU A 87 8.51 -15.30 -5.99
C LEU A 87 7.32 -15.52 -5.06
N ALA A 88 6.45 -16.48 -5.38
CA ALA A 88 5.22 -16.76 -4.64
C ALA A 88 4.50 -15.48 -4.20
N LEU A 89 4.23 -14.57 -5.15
CA LEU A 89 3.67 -13.26 -4.87
C LEU A 89 2.35 -13.37 -4.11
N ALA A 90 2.23 -12.60 -3.03
CA ALA A 90 1.08 -12.61 -2.15
C ALA A 90 0.80 -11.20 -1.61
N ALA A 91 -0.43 -10.94 -1.20
CA ALA A 91 -0.74 -9.73 -0.48
C ALA A 91 -0.25 -9.82 0.97
N SER A 92 0.29 -8.70 1.46
CA SER A 92 0.58 -8.52 2.88
C SER A 92 -0.71 -8.46 3.72
N GLU A 93 -0.56 -8.52 5.04
CA GLU A 93 -1.63 -8.17 5.95
C GLU A 93 -2.08 -6.73 5.68
N GLY A 94 -3.35 -6.54 5.38
CA GLY A 94 -3.91 -5.23 5.08
C GLY A 94 -4.21 -4.44 6.34
N ARG A 95 -4.33 -3.12 6.18
CA ARG A 95 -4.70 -2.22 7.29
C ARG A 95 -5.65 -1.13 6.83
N ILE A 96 -6.61 -0.81 7.68
CA ILE A 96 -7.40 0.41 7.52
C ILE A 96 -6.64 1.53 8.24
N VAL A 97 -6.46 2.63 7.54
CA VAL A 97 -5.75 3.81 8.05
C VAL A 97 -6.72 4.98 8.09
N LEU A 98 -6.85 5.59 9.27
CA LEU A 98 -7.55 6.84 9.51
C LEU A 98 -6.55 7.99 9.54
N ARG A 99 -6.82 9.04 8.81
CA ARG A 99 -6.02 10.26 8.72
C ARG A 99 -6.92 11.48 8.90
N ARG A 100 -6.42 12.52 9.55
CA ARG A 100 -7.18 13.74 9.91
C ARG A 100 -6.41 14.99 9.60
N ALA A 101 -7.02 16.13 9.92
CA ALA A 101 -6.38 17.44 9.84
C ALA A 101 -4.96 17.43 10.43
N GLY A 102 -4.01 18.06 9.73
CA GLY A 102 -2.60 18.06 10.09
C GLY A 102 -1.81 16.77 9.75
N TYR A 103 -2.45 15.76 9.13
CA TYR A 103 -1.72 14.62 8.62
C TYR A 103 -0.83 15.01 7.45
N ALA A 104 0.44 14.67 7.50
CA ALA A 104 1.35 14.83 6.38
C ALA A 104 2.35 13.67 6.33
N ILE A 105 2.38 12.95 5.22
CA ILE A 105 3.44 12.00 4.90
C ILE A 105 4.18 12.51 3.67
N PRO A 106 5.48 12.82 3.81
CA PRO A 106 6.27 13.33 2.69
C PRO A 106 6.41 12.26 1.60
N PRO A 107 6.83 12.67 0.39
CA PRO A 107 7.10 11.74 -0.69
C PRO A 107 8.07 10.64 -0.27
N HIS A 108 7.67 9.39 -0.49
CA HIS A 108 8.44 8.21 -0.11
C HIS A 108 8.09 7.02 -1.02
N ARG A 109 8.94 6.02 -0.99
CA ARG A 109 8.66 4.66 -1.45
C ARG A 109 8.32 3.80 -0.25
N ASP A 110 7.35 2.91 -0.42
CA ASP A 110 7.06 1.89 0.57
C ASP A 110 8.24 0.91 0.70
N PRO A 111 8.27 0.08 1.74
CA PRO A 111 9.33 -0.91 1.92
C PRO A 111 9.54 -1.78 0.69
N ARG A 112 10.79 -2.10 0.39
CA ARG A 112 11.27 -2.75 -0.84
C ARG A 112 10.60 -4.09 -1.15
N TRP A 113 10.26 -4.88 -0.13
CA TRP A 113 9.56 -6.16 -0.31
C TRP A 113 8.11 -6.02 -0.78
N GLY A 114 7.51 -4.84 -0.68
CA GLY A 114 6.21 -4.53 -1.26
C GLY A 114 6.38 -4.04 -2.68
N PHE A 115 6.30 -4.91 -3.67
CA PHE A 115 6.52 -4.57 -5.07
C PHE A 115 5.42 -3.68 -5.63
N ILE A 116 4.18 -3.95 -5.24
CA ILE A 116 2.99 -3.19 -5.68
C ILE A 116 2.24 -2.70 -4.44
N THR A 117 1.94 -1.41 -4.40
CA THR A 117 1.09 -0.82 -3.36
C THR A 117 -0.32 -0.65 -3.89
N PHE A 118 -1.28 -1.06 -3.07
CA PHE A 118 -2.71 -0.83 -3.27
C PHE A 118 -3.25 0.06 -2.18
N ILE A 119 -3.97 1.11 -2.55
CA ILE A 119 -4.68 2.02 -1.66
C ILE A 119 -6.12 2.14 -2.15
N LEU A 120 -7.06 1.56 -1.42
CA LEU A 120 -8.48 1.73 -1.67
C LEU A 120 -9.03 2.84 -0.79
N TYR A 121 -9.65 3.83 -1.40
CA TYR A 121 -10.31 4.91 -0.67
C TYR A 121 -11.67 4.45 -0.14
N LEU A 122 -11.89 4.67 1.14
CA LEU A 122 -13.14 4.38 1.84
C LEU A 122 -13.88 5.70 2.13
N ALA A 123 -14.01 6.55 1.09
CA ALA A 123 -14.69 7.83 1.19
C ALA A 123 -16.19 7.62 1.46
N ARG A 124 -16.72 8.30 2.46
CA ARG A 124 -18.12 8.25 2.86
C ARG A 124 -18.95 9.26 2.06
N PRO A 125 -20.26 9.10 1.97
CA PRO A 125 -21.13 10.14 1.41
C PRO A 125 -20.91 11.47 2.15
N GLY A 126 -20.64 12.54 1.39
CA GLY A 126 -20.36 13.87 1.94
C GLY A 126 -18.91 14.16 2.26
N ASP A 127 -18.01 13.18 2.25
CA ASP A 127 -16.57 13.46 2.37
C ASP A 127 -16.09 14.30 1.17
N PRO A 128 -15.23 15.31 1.39
CA PRO A 128 -14.64 16.09 0.29
C PRO A 128 -13.74 15.19 -0.57
N ASP A 129 -13.71 15.45 -1.87
CA ASP A 129 -12.91 14.70 -2.84
C ASP A 129 -11.45 15.17 -2.94
N THR A 130 -11.03 16.01 -2.00
CA THR A 130 -9.68 16.55 -1.86
C THR A 130 -8.78 15.64 -1.02
N TRP A 131 -7.49 16.02 -0.91
CA TRP A 131 -6.50 15.38 -0.02
C TRP A 131 -6.34 13.88 -0.26
N GLY A 132 -6.27 13.49 -1.53
CA GLY A 132 -6.06 12.11 -1.94
C GLY A 132 -4.59 11.66 -1.82
N THR A 133 -4.10 10.94 -2.81
CA THR A 133 -2.71 10.47 -2.88
C THR A 133 -1.98 11.18 -4.00
N GLN A 134 -0.84 11.75 -3.69
CA GLN A 134 0.04 12.40 -4.64
C GLN A 134 1.07 11.41 -5.15
N LEU A 135 1.20 11.32 -6.47
CA LEU A 135 2.20 10.50 -7.15
C LEU A 135 3.22 11.40 -7.81
N TYR A 136 4.49 11.08 -7.67
CA TYR A 136 5.58 11.90 -8.18
C TYR A 136 6.50 11.08 -9.11
N ARG A 137 6.96 11.72 -10.18
CA ARG A 137 8.13 11.26 -10.93
C ARG A 137 9.39 11.71 -10.22
N VAL A 138 10.38 10.85 -10.23
CA VAL A 138 11.72 11.14 -9.73
C VAL A 138 12.66 11.10 -10.92
N ALA A 139 13.54 12.11 -11.04
CA ALA A 139 14.42 12.26 -12.21
C ALA A 139 15.42 11.10 -12.32
N ASP A 140 15.98 10.67 -11.17
CA ASP A 140 16.86 9.51 -11.08
C ASP A 140 16.17 8.42 -10.28
N ASP A 141 16.13 7.22 -10.82
CA ASP A 141 15.58 6.06 -10.14
C ASP A 141 16.60 5.50 -9.13
N THR A 142 17.01 6.38 -8.21
CA THR A 142 17.99 6.08 -7.19
C THR A 142 17.54 4.87 -6.39
N GLU A 143 18.41 3.89 -6.28
CA GLU A 143 18.18 2.69 -5.48
C GLU A 143 17.93 3.07 -4.02
N ALA A 144 16.86 2.58 -3.42
CA ALA A 144 16.63 2.80 -2.00
C ALA A 144 17.74 2.14 -1.18
N PRO A 145 18.31 2.82 -0.17
CA PRO A 145 19.51 2.34 0.55
C PRO A 145 19.22 1.17 1.49
N SER A 146 17.96 0.81 1.68
CA SER A 146 17.55 -0.30 2.55
C SER A 146 16.19 -0.85 2.18
N ALA A 147 15.78 -1.96 2.82
CA ALA A 147 14.45 -2.53 2.67
C ALA A 147 13.33 -1.71 3.33
N GLN A 148 13.68 -0.72 4.14
CA GLN A 148 12.74 0.17 4.83
C GLN A 148 12.10 1.20 3.88
N PRO A 149 11.01 1.86 4.28
CA PRO A 149 10.48 2.99 3.53
C PRO A 149 11.57 4.00 3.23
N PHE A 150 11.66 4.43 1.98
CA PHE A 150 12.67 5.39 1.55
C PHE A 150 12.06 6.78 1.39
N TRP A 151 12.48 7.70 2.26
CA TRP A 151 12.05 9.09 2.25
C TRP A 151 12.80 9.87 1.17
N MET A 152 12.04 10.57 0.32
CA MET A 152 12.58 11.28 -0.85
C MET A 152 12.52 12.79 -0.69
N ASN A 153 12.76 13.29 0.54
CA ASN A 153 12.64 14.72 0.85
C ASN A 153 13.56 15.60 -0.01
N ASP A 154 14.79 15.15 -0.22
CA ASP A 154 15.85 15.90 -0.90
C ASP A 154 16.01 15.52 -2.37
N GLN A 155 15.15 14.65 -2.90
CA GLN A 155 15.22 14.23 -4.29
C GLN A 155 14.41 15.16 -5.19
N PRO A 156 14.96 15.61 -6.35
CA PRO A 156 14.18 16.32 -7.36
C PRO A 156 13.00 15.46 -7.81
N ARG A 157 11.82 16.06 -7.82
CA ARG A 157 10.59 15.35 -8.19
C ARG A 157 9.57 16.28 -8.83
N GLU A 158 8.76 15.71 -9.69
CA GLU A 158 7.64 16.37 -10.36
C GLU A 158 6.34 15.70 -9.95
N LEU A 159 5.30 16.47 -9.62
CA LEU A 159 3.97 15.94 -9.37
C LEU A 159 3.40 15.35 -10.67
N ALA A 160 3.26 14.04 -10.72
CA ALA A 160 2.71 13.32 -11.86
C ALA A 160 1.17 13.23 -11.80
N ALA A 161 0.62 13.05 -10.61
CA ALA A 161 -0.82 13.01 -10.39
C ALA A 161 -1.19 13.36 -8.94
N ASP A 162 -2.28 14.10 -8.78
CA ASP A 162 -2.98 14.28 -7.51
C ASP A 162 -4.32 13.54 -7.61
N VAL A 163 -4.37 12.36 -6.99
CA VAL A 163 -5.51 11.45 -7.11
C VAL A 163 -6.56 11.81 -6.08
N ARG A 164 -7.71 12.32 -6.54
CA ARG A 164 -8.81 12.74 -5.67
C ARG A 164 -9.32 11.60 -4.78
N PHE A 165 -9.65 11.93 -3.54
CA PHE A 165 -10.25 11.01 -2.56
C PHE A 165 -11.74 10.82 -2.85
N THR A 166 -12.06 9.89 -3.72
CA THR A 166 -13.45 9.62 -4.15
C THR A 166 -13.88 8.18 -3.83
N PRO A 167 -15.18 7.94 -3.63
CA PRO A 167 -15.69 6.60 -3.35
C PRO A 167 -15.26 5.56 -4.38
N SER A 168 -15.01 4.33 -3.93
CA SER A 168 -14.67 3.16 -4.76
C SER A 168 -13.43 3.32 -5.66
N ARG A 169 -12.59 4.33 -5.40
CA ARG A 169 -11.33 4.53 -6.13
C ARG A 169 -10.20 3.76 -5.47
N ALA A 170 -9.46 3.03 -6.28
CA ALA A 170 -8.18 2.45 -5.87
C ALA A 170 -7.03 3.13 -6.61
N VAL A 171 -5.94 3.39 -5.88
CA VAL A 171 -4.65 3.80 -6.43
C VAL A 171 -3.73 2.59 -6.34
N VAL A 172 -3.15 2.20 -7.47
CA VAL A 172 -2.26 1.04 -7.56
C VAL A 172 -1.00 1.46 -8.30
N PHE A 173 0.16 1.20 -7.73
CA PHE A 173 1.44 1.59 -8.32
C PHE A 173 2.56 0.66 -7.90
N LEU A 174 3.64 0.64 -8.72
CA LEU A 174 4.89 -0.05 -8.41
C LEU A 174 5.72 0.80 -7.44
N ASN A 175 6.25 0.16 -6.41
CA ASN A 175 7.17 0.80 -5.47
C ASN A 175 8.58 1.01 -6.04
N SER A 176 8.90 0.39 -7.17
CA SER A 176 10.20 0.50 -7.82
C SER A 176 10.37 1.79 -8.62
N ALA A 177 9.28 2.51 -8.90
CA ALA A 177 9.31 3.71 -9.74
C ALA A 177 8.62 4.88 -9.05
N GLY A 178 9.17 6.08 -9.19
CA GLY A 178 8.60 7.29 -8.59
C GLY A 178 8.53 7.25 -7.06
N CYS A 179 7.65 8.04 -6.49
CA CYS A 179 7.32 8.02 -5.08
C CYS A 179 5.90 8.57 -4.86
N HIS A 180 5.39 8.43 -3.65
CA HIS A 180 4.05 8.91 -3.32
C HIS A 180 4.03 9.59 -1.95
N GLY A 181 3.02 10.45 -1.77
CA GLY A 181 2.78 11.16 -0.52
C GLY A 181 1.31 11.50 -0.34
N ALA A 182 0.98 12.07 0.80
CA ALA A 182 -0.37 12.58 1.05
C ALA A 182 -0.35 13.58 2.21
N SER A 183 -1.19 14.59 2.14
CA SER A 183 -1.37 15.54 3.23
C SER A 183 -2.83 15.96 3.37
N ILE A 184 -3.20 16.29 4.60
CA ILE A 184 -4.47 16.92 4.96
C ILE A 184 -4.07 18.18 5.74
N PRO A 185 -4.40 19.39 5.27
CA PRO A 185 -3.94 20.59 5.90
C PRO A 185 -4.50 20.73 7.34
N PRO A 186 -3.82 21.47 8.22
CA PRO A 186 -4.24 21.62 9.62
C PRO A 186 -5.60 22.31 9.80
N ASP A 187 -5.98 23.13 8.83
CA ASP A 187 -7.24 23.89 8.78
C ASP A 187 -8.39 23.11 8.10
N ALA A 188 -8.17 21.83 7.73
CA ALA A 188 -9.24 20.96 7.28
C ALA A 188 -10.32 20.81 8.38
N PRO A 189 -11.60 20.53 8.02
CA PRO A 189 -12.65 20.34 9.01
C PRO A 189 -12.23 19.36 10.12
N ALA A 190 -12.47 19.75 11.38
CA ALA A 190 -12.01 18.99 12.55
C ALA A 190 -12.65 17.58 12.64
N ASP A 191 -13.84 17.43 12.06
CA ASP A 191 -14.58 16.16 11.95
C ASP A 191 -14.26 15.36 10.69
N PHE A 192 -13.41 15.89 9.80
CA PHE A 192 -12.98 15.18 8.62
C PHE A 192 -12.13 13.96 8.98
N GLU A 193 -12.53 12.82 8.50
CA GLU A 193 -11.87 11.53 8.69
C GLU A 193 -11.65 10.84 7.35
N ARG A 194 -10.42 10.75 6.91
CA ARG A 194 -10.05 10.06 5.69
C ARG A 194 -9.68 8.62 6.00
N TYR A 195 -10.54 7.69 5.61
CA TYR A 195 -10.28 6.27 5.71
C TYR A 195 -9.76 5.71 4.39
N ILE A 196 -8.69 4.95 4.46
CA ILE A 196 -8.18 4.15 3.36
C ILE A 196 -7.94 2.72 3.82
N TYR A 197 -8.06 1.78 2.90
CA TYR A 197 -7.56 0.43 3.10
C TYR A 197 -6.31 0.24 2.25
N GLN A 198 -5.21 -0.18 2.87
CA GLN A 198 -3.90 -0.31 2.24
C GLN A 198 -3.35 -1.71 2.43
N TRP A 199 -2.80 -2.28 1.35
CA TRP A 199 -1.99 -3.50 1.38
C TRP A 199 -0.91 -3.45 0.31
N LEU A 200 0.05 -4.36 0.41
CA LEU A 200 1.16 -4.49 -0.51
C LEU A 200 1.12 -5.87 -1.14
N VAL A 201 1.62 -6.00 -2.36
CA VAL A 201 1.88 -7.29 -3.00
C VAL A 201 3.38 -7.44 -3.18
N GLY A 202 3.91 -8.54 -2.73
CA GLY A 202 5.33 -8.87 -2.83
C GLY A 202 5.58 -10.35 -2.57
N PRO A 203 6.84 -10.79 -2.51
CA PRO A 203 7.18 -12.17 -2.21
C PRO A 203 6.60 -12.63 -0.87
N SER A 204 5.98 -13.79 -0.87
CA SER A 204 5.51 -14.41 0.36
C SER A 204 6.64 -14.52 1.39
N PRO A 205 6.39 -14.28 2.68
CA PRO A 205 7.40 -14.42 3.73
C PRO A 205 8.12 -15.77 3.74
N ARG A 206 7.49 -16.81 3.21
CA ARG A 206 8.08 -18.17 3.13
C ARG A 206 9.24 -18.26 2.15
N VAL A 207 9.24 -17.47 1.08
CA VAL A 207 10.27 -17.53 0.02
C VAL A 207 11.36 -16.48 0.23
N VAL A 208 11.14 -15.47 1.06
CA VAL A 208 12.10 -14.38 1.31
C VAL A 208 13.50 -14.88 1.70
N PRO A 209 13.68 -15.89 2.60
CA PRO A 209 15.02 -16.40 2.91
C PRO A 209 15.76 -16.94 1.68
N ALA A 210 15.08 -17.75 0.85
CA ALA A 210 15.67 -18.30 -0.37
C ALA A 210 15.99 -17.20 -1.41
N LEU A 211 15.16 -16.17 -1.52
CA LEU A 211 15.42 -15.04 -2.40
C LEU A 211 16.64 -14.23 -1.91
N LEU A 212 16.79 -14.05 -0.60
CA LEU A 212 17.98 -13.39 -0.03
C LEU A 212 19.27 -14.17 -0.31
N GLU A 213 19.23 -15.49 -0.23
CA GLU A 213 20.39 -16.34 -0.53
C GLU A 213 20.85 -16.24 -1.98
N ARG A 214 19.92 -16.00 -2.93
CA ARG A 214 20.20 -15.84 -4.36
C ARG A 214 20.70 -14.46 -4.75
N LEU A 215 20.63 -13.47 -3.86
CA LEU A 215 21.14 -12.13 -4.12
C LEU A 215 22.67 -12.13 -4.14
N HIS A 216 23.22 -11.30 -5.02
CA HIS A 216 24.63 -10.97 -4.93
C HIS A 216 24.95 -10.42 -3.52
N PRO A 217 26.05 -10.80 -2.87
CA PRO A 217 26.38 -10.37 -1.51
C PRO A 217 26.29 -8.86 -1.29
N ASP A 218 26.76 -8.05 -2.26
CA ASP A 218 26.75 -6.58 -2.18
C ASP A 218 25.33 -5.98 -2.18
N LEU A 219 24.35 -6.70 -2.72
CA LEU A 219 22.94 -6.27 -2.77
C LEU A 219 22.14 -6.74 -1.56
N ARG A 220 22.64 -7.74 -0.82
CA ARG A 220 21.88 -8.36 0.26
C ARG A 220 21.50 -7.37 1.34
N THR A 221 22.39 -6.46 1.71
CA THR A 221 22.15 -5.41 2.72
C THR A 221 21.00 -4.47 2.34
N LEU A 222 20.74 -4.28 1.03
CA LEU A 222 19.62 -3.47 0.55
C LEU A 222 18.27 -4.12 0.81
N TRP A 223 18.23 -5.45 1.00
CA TRP A 223 17.04 -6.27 1.15
C TRP A 223 16.88 -6.81 2.57
N GLU A 224 17.90 -6.73 3.39
CA GLU A 224 17.84 -7.11 4.80
C GLU A 224 17.18 -5.98 5.60
N GLY A 225 16.14 -6.29 6.35
CA GLY A 225 15.45 -5.34 7.20
C GLY A 225 14.44 -6.02 8.11
N LYS A 226 14.18 -5.41 9.27
CA LYS A 226 13.32 -6.02 10.30
C LYS A 226 11.83 -5.91 10.00
N GLU A 227 11.41 -4.97 9.17
CA GLU A 227 10.00 -4.79 8.85
C GLU A 227 9.61 -5.73 7.71
N ARG A 228 9.15 -6.89 8.13
CA ARG A 228 8.32 -7.76 7.32
C ARG A 228 6.90 -7.21 7.38
N TYR A 229 6.25 -7.14 6.25
CA TYR A 229 4.86 -6.71 6.13
C TYR A 229 3.92 -7.60 6.92
#